data_b22cdd480bb508ca72c1fc6a389169c0
#
_entry.id   b22cdd480bb508ca72c1fc6a389169c0
#
_cell.length_a   1.000
_cell.length_b   1.000
_cell.length_c   1.000
_cell.angle_alpha   90.00
_cell.angle_beta   90.00
_cell.angle_gamma   90.00
#
_symmetry.space_group_name_H-M   'P 1'
#
loop_
_entity.id
_entity.type
_entity.pdbx_description
1 polymer ?
#
loop_
_entity_poly.entity_id
_entity_poly.type
_entity_poly.pdbx_seq_one_letter_code
_entity_poly.pdbx_strand_id
1 'polypeptide(L)'
;MFVLNNKTVLQPGKSWKDDDGFTHPRNWASAWSTEEKTARGIKEVAEEGKPDGKFYKITGQGLDGKWSSSPKNLENTIESGEVTSFGLKSEWITNTKKTANTLLAPTDWQVIAKAERNRAIDSNVATYRAAVISKCTAIETAITNAADFDAFKALFDAPVDSDGKPTGNPPMHDWPVMGE
;
A
#
# COMPACT_ATOMS: atom_id res chain seq x y z
N MET A 1 -18.36 -10.89 -8.71
CA MET A 1 -17.99 -12.32 -8.53
C MET A 1 -19.20 -13.19 -8.74
N PHE A 2 -19.05 -14.39 -9.33
CA PHE A 2 -20.14 -15.35 -9.47
C PHE A 2 -19.91 -16.56 -8.57
N VAL A 3 -20.91 -16.96 -7.81
CA VAL A 3 -20.84 -18.08 -6.85
C VAL A 3 -21.88 -19.13 -7.19
N LEU A 4 -21.43 -20.38 -7.35
CA LEU A 4 -22.27 -21.54 -7.61
C LEU A 4 -22.67 -22.23 -6.30
N ASN A 5 -23.95 -22.40 -6.06
CA ASN A 5 -24.52 -23.15 -4.92
C ASN A 5 -23.94 -22.76 -3.54
N ASN A 6 -23.49 -21.50 -3.37
CA ASN A 6 -22.77 -21.00 -2.17
C ASN A 6 -21.50 -21.81 -1.82
N LYS A 7 -20.87 -22.47 -2.79
CA LYS A 7 -19.70 -23.34 -2.55
C LYS A 7 -18.48 -22.95 -3.38
N THR A 8 -18.67 -22.54 -4.63
CA THR A 8 -17.55 -22.39 -5.58
C THR A 8 -17.64 -21.07 -6.33
N VAL A 9 -16.51 -20.36 -6.42
CA VAL A 9 -16.38 -19.18 -7.26
C VAL A 9 -16.20 -19.60 -8.71
N LEU A 10 -17.08 -19.12 -9.58
CA LEU A 10 -16.99 -19.31 -11.04
C LEU A 10 -16.28 -18.11 -11.67
N GLN A 11 -15.37 -18.40 -12.59
CA GLN A 11 -14.63 -17.38 -13.33
C GLN A 11 -15.28 -17.14 -14.71
N PRO A 12 -15.72 -15.90 -15.03
CA PRO A 12 -16.14 -15.55 -16.38
C PRO A 12 -15.07 -15.90 -17.41
N GLY A 13 -15.49 -16.42 -18.55
CA GLY A 13 -14.57 -16.84 -19.61
C GLY A 13 -13.98 -18.25 -19.45
N LYS A 14 -14.30 -18.96 -18.34
CA LYS A 14 -13.94 -20.37 -18.15
C LYS A 14 -15.18 -21.25 -18.18
N SER A 15 -15.06 -22.43 -18.80
CA SER A 15 -16.05 -23.50 -18.67
C SER A 15 -16.00 -24.10 -17.27
N TRP A 16 -17.13 -24.63 -16.80
CA TRP A 16 -17.24 -25.29 -15.52
C TRP A 16 -18.17 -26.50 -15.63
N LYS A 17 -18.11 -27.40 -14.67
CA LYS A 17 -18.98 -28.58 -14.59
C LYS A 17 -19.95 -28.41 -13.42
N ASP A 18 -21.21 -28.82 -13.65
CA ASP A 18 -22.18 -28.95 -12.57
C ASP A 18 -22.01 -30.27 -11.79
N ASP A 19 -22.87 -30.47 -10.78
CA ASP A 19 -22.82 -31.64 -9.92
C ASP A 19 -23.19 -32.95 -10.68
N ASP A 20 -23.87 -32.83 -11.82
CA ASP A 20 -24.24 -33.96 -12.72
C ASP A 20 -23.12 -34.23 -13.75
N GLY A 21 -22.03 -33.49 -13.75
CA GLY A 21 -20.88 -33.64 -14.63
C GLY A 21 -21.03 -33.02 -16.01
N PHE A 22 -22.12 -32.27 -16.26
CA PHE A 22 -22.32 -31.57 -17.53
C PHE A 22 -21.40 -30.33 -17.59
N THR A 23 -20.73 -30.17 -18.74
CA THR A 23 -19.79 -29.05 -18.95
C THR A 23 -20.51 -27.86 -19.57
N HIS A 24 -20.55 -26.78 -18.86
CA HIS A 24 -21.13 -25.50 -19.33
C HIS A 24 -20.11 -24.67 -20.12
N PRO A 25 -20.58 -23.92 -21.15
CA PRO A 25 -19.70 -23.19 -22.06
C PRO A 25 -19.03 -22.01 -21.33
N ARG A 26 -17.83 -21.61 -21.77
CA ARG A 26 -17.05 -20.52 -21.17
C ARG A 26 -17.70 -19.14 -21.26
N ASN A 27 -18.63 -18.91 -22.18
CA ASN A 27 -19.35 -17.64 -22.37
C ASN A 27 -20.62 -17.52 -21.53
N TRP A 28 -20.89 -18.45 -20.60
CA TRP A 28 -22.08 -18.48 -19.74
C TRP A 28 -22.34 -17.14 -19.03
N ALA A 29 -21.29 -16.45 -18.57
CA ALA A 29 -21.43 -15.19 -17.81
C ALA A 29 -22.06 -14.07 -18.63
N SER A 30 -21.78 -14.02 -19.95
CA SER A 30 -22.33 -13.01 -20.89
C SER A 30 -23.53 -13.48 -21.68
N ALA A 31 -23.63 -14.80 -21.93
CA ALA A 31 -24.70 -15.36 -22.77
C ALA A 31 -25.99 -15.66 -22.00
N TRP A 32 -25.90 -15.93 -20.70
CA TRP A 32 -27.07 -16.27 -19.89
C TRP A 32 -27.66 -15.05 -19.18
N SER A 33 -28.99 -15.01 -19.13
CA SER A 33 -29.71 -14.01 -18.34
C SER A 33 -29.49 -14.22 -16.82
N THR A 34 -29.92 -13.28 -16.02
CA THR A 34 -29.88 -13.40 -14.56
C THR A 34 -30.73 -14.56 -14.06
N GLU A 35 -31.90 -14.76 -14.67
CA GLU A 35 -32.83 -15.85 -14.36
C GLU A 35 -32.21 -17.22 -14.68
N GLU A 36 -31.58 -17.34 -15.84
CA GLU A 36 -30.87 -18.57 -16.25
C GLU A 36 -29.70 -18.91 -15.34
N LYS A 37 -28.94 -17.90 -14.89
CA LYS A 37 -27.88 -18.06 -13.90
C LYS A 37 -28.45 -18.55 -12.57
N THR A 38 -29.49 -17.87 -12.08
CA THR A 38 -30.15 -18.21 -10.83
C THR A 38 -30.75 -19.61 -10.85
N ALA A 39 -31.41 -20.01 -11.95
CA ALA A 39 -31.96 -21.38 -12.10
C ALA A 39 -30.88 -22.49 -12.02
N ARG A 40 -29.61 -22.14 -12.31
CA ARG A 40 -28.46 -23.05 -12.20
C ARG A 40 -27.68 -22.89 -10.89
N GLY A 41 -28.26 -22.18 -9.90
CA GLY A 41 -27.62 -21.94 -8.63
C GLY A 41 -26.47 -20.93 -8.64
N ILE A 42 -26.34 -20.15 -9.72
CA ILE A 42 -25.32 -19.10 -9.83
C ILE A 42 -25.87 -17.80 -9.31
N LYS A 43 -25.21 -17.25 -8.29
CA LYS A 43 -25.49 -15.95 -7.70
C LYS A 43 -24.40 -14.98 -8.09
N GLU A 44 -24.79 -13.80 -8.56
CA GLU A 44 -23.87 -12.68 -8.70
C GLU A 44 -23.73 -11.97 -7.36
N VAL A 45 -22.48 -11.82 -6.91
CA VAL A 45 -22.13 -11.22 -5.62
C VAL A 45 -21.29 -9.97 -5.88
N ALA A 46 -21.70 -8.85 -5.29
CA ALA A 46 -20.92 -7.62 -5.31
C ALA A 46 -19.60 -7.86 -4.55
N GLU A 47 -18.50 -7.40 -5.14
CA GLU A 47 -17.19 -7.51 -4.51
C GLU A 47 -16.84 -6.21 -3.80
N GLU A 48 -16.36 -6.31 -2.58
CA GLU A 48 -15.74 -5.18 -1.88
C GLU A 48 -14.36 -4.88 -2.47
N GLY A 49 -13.94 -3.62 -2.39
CA GLY A 49 -12.57 -3.23 -2.77
C GLY A 49 -11.55 -3.99 -1.92
N LYS A 50 -10.51 -4.52 -2.56
CA LYS A 50 -9.43 -5.21 -1.84
C LYS A 50 -8.72 -4.24 -0.90
N PRO A 51 -8.58 -4.56 0.40
CA PRO A 51 -7.80 -3.76 1.33
C PRO A 51 -6.35 -3.58 0.87
N ASP A 52 -5.76 -2.42 1.17
CA ASP A 52 -4.36 -2.17 0.80
C ASP A 52 -3.41 -3.04 1.63
N GLY A 53 -2.69 -3.92 0.96
CA GLY A 53 -1.72 -4.82 1.56
C GLY A 53 -0.52 -4.12 2.24
N LYS A 54 -0.34 -2.81 2.04
CA LYS A 54 0.61 -2.01 2.83
C LYS A 54 0.22 -2.00 4.30
N PHE A 55 -1.07 -1.88 4.60
CA PHE A 55 -1.61 -1.70 5.94
C PHE A 55 -2.28 -2.94 6.52
N TYR A 56 -2.79 -3.82 5.66
CA TYR A 56 -3.59 -4.96 6.08
C TYR A 56 -2.93 -6.29 5.74
N LYS A 57 -3.02 -7.24 6.66
CA LYS A 57 -2.77 -8.65 6.39
C LYS A 57 -4.05 -9.24 5.82
N ILE A 58 -4.02 -9.64 4.55
CA ILE A 58 -5.17 -10.20 3.83
C ILE A 58 -5.06 -11.71 3.86
N THR A 59 -6.12 -12.39 4.32
CA THR A 59 -6.14 -13.85 4.45
C THR A 59 -6.99 -14.54 3.38
N GLY A 60 -7.89 -13.80 2.71
CA GLY A 60 -8.70 -14.34 1.63
C GLY A 60 -9.90 -13.46 1.30
N GLN A 61 -10.71 -13.93 0.34
CA GLN A 61 -12.01 -13.35 0.01
C GLN A 61 -13.09 -14.42 0.21
N GLY A 62 -14.16 -14.06 0.90
CA GLY A 62 -15.30 -14.93 1.13
C GLY A 62 -16.19 -15.07 -0.12
N LEU A 63 -17.07 -16.06 -0.09
CA LEU A 63 -18.10 -16.26 -1.12
C LEU A 63 -19.17 -15.15 -1.11
N ASP A 64 -19.19 -14.32 -0.08
CA ASP A 64 -20.03 -13.12 0.06
C ASP A 64 -19.38 -11.88 -0.59
N GLY A 65 -18.23 -12.03 -1.23
CA GLY A 65 -17.49 -10.94 -1.87
C GLY A 65 -16.66 -10.08 -0.91
N LYS A 66 -16.67 -10.37 0.39
CA LYS A 66 -15.94 -9.61 1.41
C LYS A 66 -14.54 -10.12 1.61
N TRP A 67 -13.63 -9.21 1.92
CA TRP A 67 -12.25 -9.56 2.24
C TRP A 67 -12.06 -9.85 3.72
N SER A 68 -11.43 -10.97 4.01
CA SER A 68 -10.91 -11.26 5.35
C SER A 68 -9.54 -10.61 5.50
N SER A 69 -9.48 -9.61 6.36
CA SER A 69 -8.25 -8.86 6.59
C SER A 69 -8.17 -8.37 8.04
N SER A 70 -6.97 -8.15 8.51
CA SER A 70 -6.70 -7.51 9.81
C SER A 70 -5.64 -6.43 9.64
N PRO A 71 -5.70 -5.32 10.38
CA PRO A 71 -4.61 -4.36 10.42
C PRO A 71 -3.29 -5.04 10.80
N LYS A 72 -2.20 -4.64 10.16
CA LYS A 72 -0.86 -5.02 10.62
C LYS A 72 -0.56 -4.32 11.94
N ASN A 73 0.29 -4.93 12.77
CA ASN A 73 0.75 -4.30 14.00
C ASN A 73 1.46 -3.00 13.71
N LEU A 74 1.14 -1.95 14.45
CA LEU A 74 1.79 -0.65 14.34
C LEU A 74 3.18 -0.69 14.96
N GLU A 75 3.29 -1.28 16.14
CA GLU A 75 4.52 -1.45 16.91
C GLU A 75 5.16 -2.82 16.68
N ASN A 76 6.45 -2.94 17.00
CA ASN A 76 7.15 -4.22 16.96
C ASN A 76 6.56 -5.20 17.98
N THR A 77 6.49 -6.47 17.61
CA THR A 77 6.22 -7.54 18.56
C THR A 77 7.51 -7.94 19.24
N ILE A 78 7.50 -7.94 20.58
CA ILE A 78 8.66 -8.29 21.41
C ILE A 78 8.29 -9.52 22.23
N GLU A 79 9.10 -10.57 22.16
CA GLU A 79 8.98 -11.78 22.95
C GLU A 79 10.33 -12.07 23.63
N SER A 80 10.29 -12.30 24.94
CA SER A 80 11.50 -12.54 25.75
C SER A 80 12.59 -11.48 25.62
N GLY A 81 12.20 -10.21 25.32
CA GLY A 81 13.12 -9.08 25.12
C GLY A 81 13.69 -8.93 23.70
N GLU A 82 13.35 -9.83 22.79
CA GLU A 82 13.79 -9.78 21.40
C GLU A 82 12.63 -9.40 20.46
N VAL A 83 12.94 -8.65 19.38
CA VAL A 83 11.98 -8.30 18.35
C VAL A 83 11.73 -9.53 17.47
N THR A 84 10.52 -10.11 17.56
CA THR A 84 10.11 -11.27 16.76
C THR A 84 9.42 -10.87 15.46
N SER A 85 8.83 -9.66 15.40
CA SER A 85 8.21 -9.12 14.20
C SER A 85 8.30 -7.60 14.19
N PHE A 86 8.68 -7.02 13.06
CA PHE A 86 8.65 -5.57 12.89
C PHE A 86 7.22 -5.08 12.65
N GLY A 87 6.87 -3.98 13.31
CA GLY A 87 5.63 -3.26 13.07
C GLY A 87 5.76 -2.24 11.95
N LEU A 88 4.61 -1.71 11.52
CA LEU A 88 4.55 -0.73 10.42
C LEU A 88 5.45 0.48 10.66
N LYS A 89 5.53 1.00 11.89
CA LYS A 89 6.40 2.14 12.21
C LYS A 89 7.86 1.84 11.88
N SER A 90 8.38 0.71 12.34
CA SER A 90 9.77 0.31 12.09
C SER A 90 10.05 0.05 10.61
N GLU A 91 9.12 -0.61 9.90
CA GLU A 91 9.23 -0.84 8.45
C GLU A 91 9.30 0.48 7.69
N TRP A 92 8.41 1.42 8.00
CA TRP A 92 8.32 2.68 7.28
C TRP A 92 9.42 3.68 7.64
N ILE A 93 9.91 3.70 8.88
CA ILE A 93 11.14 4.43 9.24
C ILE A 93 12.34 3.91 8.41
N THR A 94 12.46 2.58 8.28
CA THR A 94 13.52 1.98 7.46
C THR A 94 13.39 2.37 5.99
N ASN A 95 12.18 2.36 5.44
CA ASN A 95 11.92 2.75 4.05
C ASN A 95 12.17 4.25 3.83
N THR A 96 11.80 5.10 4.79
CA THR A 96 12.07 6.55 4.76
C THR A 96 13.57 6.82 4.68
N LYS A 97 14.38 6.16 5.52
CA LYS A 97 15.85 6.25 5.47
C LYS A 97 16.44 5.77 4.16
N LYS A 98 15.93 4.66 3.60
CA LYS A 98 16.34 4.17 2.28
C LYS A 98 16.03 5.19 1.17
N THR A 99 14.86 5.80 1.20
CA THR A 99 14.48 6.84 0.25
C THR A 99 15.40 8.05 0.35
N ALA A 100 15.64 8.56 1.56
CA ALA A 100 16.57 9.67 1.80
C ALA A 100 17.98 9.35 1.26
N ASN A 101 18.51 8.16 1.56
CA ASN A 101 19.80 7.72 1.04
C ASN A 101 19.83 7.68 -0.50
N THR A 102 18.77 7.16 -1.13
CA THR A 102 18.66 7.15 -2.60
C THR A 102 18.66 8.55 -3.20
N LEU A 103 17.99 9.50 -2.54
CA LEU A 103 17.95 10.91 -2.98
C LEU A 103 19.30 11.63 -2.78
N LEU A 104 20.06 11.29 -1.75
CA LEU A 104 21.35 11.90 -1.43
C LEU A 104 22.51 11.31 -2.25
N ALA A 105 22.46 10.03 -2.59
CA ALA A 105 23.54 9.28 -3.24
C ALA A 105 24.12 9.95 -4.51
N PRO A 106 23.32 10.52 -5.43
CA PRO A 106 23.88 11.18 -6.64
C PRO A 106 24.80 12.36 -6.34
N THR A 107 24.72 12.94 -5.14
CA THR A 107 25.49 14.12 -4.72
C THR A 107 26.54 13.83 -3.68
N ASP A 108 26.69 12.58 -3.23
CA ASP A 108 27.66 12.18 -2.18
C ASP A 108 29.11 12.45 -2.60
N TRP A 109 29.43 12.37 -3.88
CA TRP A 109 30.74 12.69 -4.39
C TRP A 109 31.21 14.12 -4.07
N GLN A 110 30.27 15.09 -3.97
CA GLN A 110 30.62 16.48 -3.58
C GLN A 110 30.99 16.55 -2.10
N VAL A 111 30.35 15.78 -1.25
CA VAL A 111 30.67 15.69 0.19
C VAL A 111 32.06 15.06 0.37
N ILE A 112 32.36 13.99 -0.37
CA ILE A 112 33.68 13.34 -0.37
C ILE A 112 34.74 14.30 -0.89
N ALA A 113 34.49 14.98 -2.03
CA ALA A 113 35.43 15.93 -2.60
C ALA A 113 35.70 17.14 -1.66
N LYS A 114 34.70 17.56 -0.87
CA LYS A 114 34.90 18.56 0.17
C LYS A 114 35.80 18.06 1.29
N ALA A 115 35.57 16.83 1.76
CA ALA A 115 36.36 16.25 2.84
C ALA A 115 37.83 15.97 2.45
N GLU A 116 38.04 15.45 1.24
CA GLU A 116 39.38 15.02 0.78
C GLU A 116 40.21 16.15 0.15
N ARG A 117 39.56 17.08 -0.57
CA ARG A 117 40.21 18.08 -1.43
C ARG A 117 39.84 19.51 -1.10
N ASN A 118 39.06 19.74 -0.04
CA ASN A 118 38.50 21.03 0.37
C ASN A 118 37.74 21.75 -0.77
N ARG A 119 37.16 20.99 -1.72
CA ARG A 119 36.32 21.55 -2.78
C ARG A 119 34.95 21.90 -2.20
N ALA A 120 34.48 23.12 -2.40
CA ALA A 120 33.17 23.54 -1.94
C ALA A 120 32.05 22.69 -2.59
N ILE A 121 31.02 22.38 -1.80
CA ILE A 121 29.74 21.82 -2.33
C ILE A 121 28.99 22.95 -3.02
N ASP A 122 28.40 22.67 -4.17
CA ASP A 122 27.55 23.63 -4.87
C ASP A 122 26.37 24.03 -3.98
N SER A 123 26.03 25.32 -3.95
CA SER A 123 25.04 25.87 -3.00
C SER A 123 23.66 25.26 -3.14
N ASN A 124 23.19 25.00 -4.38
CA ASN A 124 21.93 24.33 -4.66
C ASN A 124 21.93 22.86 -4.15
N VAL A 125 23.05 22.14 -4.31
CA VAL A 125 23.23 20.79 -3.78
C VAL A 125 23.23 20.81 -2.26
N ALA A 126 23.92 21.75 -1.62
CA ALA A 126 23.91 21.88 -0.16
C ALA A 126 22.50 22.13 0.39
N THR A 127 21.76 23.04 -0.25
CA THR A 127 20.35 23.34 0.10
C THR A 127 19.44 22.13 -0.08
N TYR A 128 19.53 21.45 -1.23
CA TYR A 128 18.76 20.24 -1.49
C TYR A 128 19.05 19.13 -0.47
N ARG A 129 20.33 18.86 -0.18
CA ARG A 129 20.71 17.84 0.82
C ARG A 129 20.17 18.17 2.20
N ALA A 130 20.26 19.42 2.64
CA ALA A 130 19.69 19.86 3.90
C ALA A 130 18.16 19.66 3.95
N ALA A 131 17.46 19.97 2.86
CA ALA A 131 16.02 19.77 2.73
C ALA A 131 15.64 18.28 2.80
N VAL A 132 16.37 17.38 2.12
CA VAL A 132 16.14 15.92 2.18
C VAL A 132 16.34 15.39 3.59
N ILE A 133 17.43 15.79 4.28
CA ILE A 133 17.71 15.36 5.66
C ILE A 133 16.61 15.84 6.61
N SER A 134 16.23 17.12 6.51
CA SER A 134 15.16 17.70 7.32
C SER A 134 13.83 16.99 7.10
N LYS A 135 13.48 16.70 5.84
CA LYS A 135 12.25 15.98 5.49
C LYS A 135 12.26 14.55 6.01
N CYS A 136 13.39 13.84 5.91
CA CYS A 136 13.55 12.50 6.48
C CYS A 136 13.23 12.51 7.98
N THR A 137 13.83 13.43 8.73
CA THR A 137 13.58 13.57 10.17
C THR A 137 12.12 13.90 10.47
N ALA A 138 11.50 14.80 9.69
CA ALA A 138 10.10 15.16 9.86
C ALA A 138 9.16 13.96 9.64
N ILE A 139 9.42 13.15 8.61
CA ILE A 139 8.65 11.91 8.33
C ILE A 139 8.85 10.90 9.46
N GLU A 140 10.09 10.64 9.90
CA GLU A 140 10.36 9.73 11.02
C GLU A 140 9.63 10.16 12.29
N THR A 141 9.62 11.45 12.57
CA THR A 141 8.90 12.03 13.71
C THR A 141 7.39 11.84 13.59
N ALA A 142 6.82 12.10 12.40
CA ALA A 142 5.40 11.90 12.14
C ALA A 142 4.98 10.42 12.31
N ILE A 143 5.79 9.48 11.81
CA ILE A 143 5.57 8.04 12.00
C ILE A 143 5.60 7.68 13.48
N THR A 144 6.60 8.14 14.21
CA THR A 144 6.78 7.82 15.63
C THR A 144 5.61 8.36 16.47
N ASN A 145 5.14 9.57 16.16
CA ASN A 145 4.07 10.25 16.89
C ASN A 145 2.66 9.80 16.49
N ALA A 146 2.50 8.98 15.46
CA ALA A 146 1.19 8.43 15.12
C ALA A 146 0.65 7.60 16.30
N ALA A 147 -0.45 8.08 16.91
CA ALA A 147 -0.97 7.51 18.15
C ALA A 147 -1.62 6.14 17.92
N ASP A 148 -2.21 5.93 16.74
CA ASP A 148 -2.95 4.74 16.37
C ASP A 148 -2.81 4.42 14.87
N PHE A 149 -3.45 3.35 14.44
CA PHE A 149 -3.41 2.86 13.05
C PHE A 149 -4.00 3.87 12.06
N ASP A 150 -5.06 4.59 12.42
CA ASP A 150 -5.73 5.54 11.53
C ASP A 150 -4.88 6.81 11.38
N ALA A 151 -4.29 7.30 12.48
CA ALA A 151 -3.33 8.40 12.45
C ALA A 151 -2.10 8.05 11.60
N PHE A 152 -1.61 6.82 11.68
CA PHE A 152 -0.52 6.34 10.82
C PHE A 152 -0.93 6.28 9.35
N LYS A 153 -2.12 5.78 9.04
CA LYS A 153 -2.65 5.71 7.67
C LYS A 153 -2.80 7.10 7.04
N ALA A 154 -3.27 8.06 7.83
CA ALA A 154 -3.46 9.45 7.38
C ALA A 154 -2.16 10.12 6.86
N LEU A 155 -0.98 9.63 7.25
CA LEU A 155 0.29 10.11 6.70
C LEU A 155 0.47 9.82 5.20
N PHE A 156 -0.31 8.88 4.65
CA PHE A 156 -0.29 8.50 3.24
C PHE A 156 -1.40 9.16 2.42
N ASP A 157 -2.27 9.91 3.06
CA ASP A 157 -3.35 10.65 2.41
C ASP A 157 -2.87 12.07 2.07
N ALA A 158 -3.24 12.55 0.88
CA ALA A 158 -2.97 13.93 0.50
C ALA A 158 -3.79 14.88 1.39
N PRO A 159 -3.20 15.99 1.86
CA PRO A 159 -3.98 17.02 2.54
C PRO A 159 -5.03 17.59 1.59
N VAL A 160 -6.22 17.87 2.11
CA VAL A 160 -7.34 18.39 1.32
C VAL A 160 -7.84 19.72 1.88
N ASP A 161 -8.40 20.55 1.01
CA ASP A 161 -9.12 21.77 1.40
C ASP A 161 -10.54 21.48 1.90
N SER A 162 -11.29 22.55 2.21
CA SER A 162 -12.69 22.44 2.67
C SER A 162 -13.64 21.78 1.68
N ASP A 163 -13.27 21.75 0.39
CA ASP A 163 -14.07 21.15 -0.70
C ASP A 163 -13.60 19.71 -1.01
N GLY A 164 -12.66 19.17 -0.21
CA GLY A 164 -12.11 17.83 -0.39
C GLY A 164 -11.09 17.71 -1.52
N LYS A 165 -10.58 18.83 -2.06
CA LYS A 165 -9.60 18.85 -3.14
C LYS A 165 -8.18 18.75 -2.57
N PRO A 166 -7.29 17.90 -3.14
CA PRO A 166 -5.90 17.81 -2.70
C PRO A 166 -5.16 19.14 -2.81
N THR A 167 -4.47 19.53 -1.74
CA THR A 167 -3.66 20.77 -1.65
C THR A 167 -2.16 20.51 -1.66
N GLY A 168 -1.73 19.26 -1.69
CA GLY A 168 -0.33 18.89 -1.69
C GLY A 168 -0.13 17.38 -1.78
N ASN A 169 1.12 16.95 -1.62
CA ASN A 169 1.47 15.54 -1.58
C ASN A 169 1.20 14.96 -0.18
N PRO A 170 0.94 13.65 -0.09
CA PRO A 170 0.92 12.96 1.21
C PRO A 170 2.22 13.21 1.98
N PRO A 171 2.19 13.40 3.31
CA PRO A 171 3.38 13.64 4.13
C PRO A 171 4.52 12.65 3.88
N MET A 172 4.20 11.38 3.64
CA MET A 172 5.16 10.30 3.36
C MET A 172 5.84 10.39 1.99
N HIS A 173 5.28 11.15 1.05
CA HIS A 173 5.73 11.22 -0.34
C HIS A 173 6.12 12.64 -0.78
N ASP A 174 6.10 13.59 0.13
CA ASP A 174 6.42 15.00 -0.13
C ASP A 174 7.93 15.26 0.01
N TRP A 175 8.72 14.67 -0.89
CA TRP A 175 10.18 14.80 -0.91
C TRP A 175 10.62 16.01 -1.72
N PRO A 176 11.73 16.69 -1.31
CA PRO A 176 12.31 17.78 -2.09
C PRO A 176 12.79 17.32 -3.47
N VAL A 177 12.69 18.21 -4.46
CA VAL A 177 13.20 18.01 -5.82
C VAL A 177 14.45 18.87 -6.01
N MET A 178 15.50 18.29 -6.62
CA MET A 178 16.72 19.03 -6.89
C MET A 178 16.51 19.96 -8.09
N GLY A 179 16.75 21.26 -7.91
CA GLY A 179 16.69 22.26 -8.98
C GLY A 179 15.44 23.13 -8.98
N GLU A 180 14.61 23.08 -7.96
CA GLU A 180 13.56 24.07 -7.68
C GLU A 180 14.07 25.17 -6.74
#